data_31d955f64a020d4dbd9a9bfa5160dda3
#
_entry.id   31d955f64a020d4dbd9a9bfa5160dda3
#
_cell.length_a   1.000
_cell.length_b   1.000
_cell.length_c   1.000
_cell.angle_alpha   90.00
_cell.angle_beta   90.00
_cell.angle_gamma   90.00
#
_symmetry.space_group_name_H-M   'P 1'
#
loop_
_entity.id
_entity.type
_entity.pdbx_description
1 polymer ?
#
loop_
_entity_poly.entity_id
_entity_poly.type
_entity_poly.pdbx_seq_one_letter_code
_entity_poly.pdbx_strand_id
1 'polypeptide(L)'
;MKIKLLSTLICLLLSISLSAYDGRHGWPTQKAPQKIIICNNQNLSHAESMLLESLSGLCGQAVNDGTFDEMVWIEFTNTSYHKILKSSLKSLNISKPTRMNVWELLDYLKRKKIVKGYILYKADVSKGENYSRRQGINYSSNVATVYAGLLQGILVEESLENRIKATGLRKLKDARNESPEDCFTHCKDQLNRHSALSIDPKVSNCRDIAIAQKLMLYYDTGRFSEQILEWVTPLSPILGWNCGNEAEYTGAITRWGHYNTASNWCQNLPVIMAASDKMIPLPVHEKSIDEINLKDSSAFHSFVISDGDNMQWTMGEFLDSPVYYGNKDKNQSPVSWTLCPVNLSVVSTSTWNRFVSMKKDNSSVIEYGGGYQYPDEFAKNRPNREELLTEFARRMNWHFKKLNIKIFGFICKDVFSEEARQAYEIYAREIEGLTGMIAIQYNPYNMGGDMLWVKNKKNVEIPVVTAKFSIWSGLFHNPLCGGPDYVAALINRDAAKAIKEKEKYNPLSWTIIHAWSDFSKTATSIDQPIKGYKASKTSDDLLSPLVKNVSMNELLWRIRARHNTKHNVSYFVK
;
A
#
# COMPACT_ATOMS: atom_id res chain seq x y z
N MET A 1 24.07 2.87 -48.53
CA MET A 1 23.83 1.59 -47.78
C MET A 1 24.02 1.71 -46.26
N LYS A 2 25.07 2.39 -45.77
CA LYS A 2 25.33 2.55 -44.31
C LYS A 2 24.27 3.37 -43.53
N ILE A 3 23.64 4.38 -44.13
CA ILE A 3 22.63 5.21 -43.46
C ILE A 3 21.29 4.46 -43.28
N LYS A 4 20.89 3.60 -44.21
CA LYS A 4 19.68 2.78 -44.06
C LYS A 4 19.84 1.70 -43.00
N LEU A 5 21.05 1.15 -42.81
CA LEU A 5 21.32 0.17 -41.77
C LEU A 5 21.26 0.81 -40.35
N LEU A 6 21.72 2.05 -40.21
CA LEU A 6 21.73 2.76 -38.95
C LEU A 6 20.29 3.16 -38.51
N SER A 7 19.45 3.59 -39.46
CA SER A 7 18.04 3.90 -39.15
C SER A 7 17.23 2.64 -38.81
N THR A 8 17.51 1.50 -39.43
CA THR A 8 16.87 0.23 -39.12
C THR A 8 17.31 -0.29 -37.73
N LEU A 9 18.59 -0.09 -37.38
CA LEU A 9 19.12 -0.47 -36.05
C LEU A 9 18.56 0.41 -34.94
N ILE A 10 18.40 1.73 -35.19
CA ILE A 10 17.78 2.66 -34.24
C ILE A 10 16.27 2.36 -34.07
N CYS A 11 15.56 2.00 -35.16
CA CYS A 11 14.17 1.56 -35.06
C CYS A 11 14.05 0.19 -34.37
N LEU A 12 15.01 -0.72 -34.52
CA LEU A 12 15.03 -1.98 -33.77
C LEU A 12 15.35 -1.76 -32.28
N LEU A 13 16.25 -0.85 -31.93
CA LEU A 13 16.56 -0.50 -30.54
C LEU A 13 15.40 0.25 -29.87
N LEU A 14 14.64 1.06 -30.60
CA LEU A 14 13.41 1.70 -30.12
C LEU A 14 12.23 0.72 -30.03
N SER A 15 12.21 -0.34 -30.84
CA SER A 15 11.17 -1.37 -30.73
C SER A 15 11.45 -2.42 -29.63
N ILE A 16 12.69 -2.55 -29.16
CA ILE A 16 13.03 -3.42 -28.02
C ILE A 16 12.63 -2.77 -26.67
N SER A 17 12.43 -1.45 -26.62
CA SER A 17 11.96 -0.76 -25.41
C SER A 17 10.43 -0.75 -25.22
N LEU A 18 9.68 -1.35 -26.11
CA LEU A 18 8.25 -1.63 -26.00
C LEU A 18 7.99 -3.08 -25.53
N SER A 19 8.76 -3.58 -24.56
CA SER A 19 8.28 -4.73 -23.80
C SER A 19 6.95 -4.30 -23.15
N ALA A 20 5.89 -5.04 -23.44
CA ALA A 20 4.56 -4.72 -22.96
C ALA A 20 4.64 -4.54 -21.42
N TYR A 21 4.32 -3.34 -20.94
CA TYR A 21 4.30 -3.04 -19.52
C TYR A 21 3.39 -4.05 -18.82
N ASP A 22 3.94 -4.86 -17.91
CA ASP A 22 3.23 -5.98 -17.25
C ASP A 22 2.58 -5.61 -15.91
N GLY A 23 2.66 -4.32 -15.51
CA GLY A 23 2.14 -3.80 -14.25
C GLY A 23 3.03 -4.08 -13.03
N ARG A 24 4.09 -4.87 -13.19
CA ARG A 24 4.99 -5.26 -12.09
C ARG A 24 6.31 -4.49 -12.08
N HIS A 25 6.47 -3.53 -12.98
CA HIS A 25 7.70 -2.76 -13.06
C HIS A 25 8.11 -2.17 -11.70
N GLY A 26 9.36 -2.34 -11.34
CA GLY A 26 9.92 -1.93 -10.05
C GLY A 26 9.65 -2.88 -8.87
N TRP A 27 8.84 -3.93 -9.04
CA TRP A 27 8.60 -4.93 -8.00
C TRP A 27 9.50 -6.16 -8.16
N PRO A 28 10.00 -6.73 -7.05
CA PRO A 28 10.63 -8.05 -7.11
C PRO A 28 9.60 -9.11 -7.52
N THR A 29 10.05 -10.13 -8.23
CA THR A 29 9.18 -11.21 -8.73
C THR A 29 9.42 -12.50 -7.96
N GLN A 30 8.36 -13.30 -7.77
CA GLN A 30 8.42 -14.59 -7.10
C GLN A 30 7.82 -15.66 -8.00
N LYS A 31 8.61 -16.71 -8.31
CA LYS A 31 8.13 -17.86 -9.09
C LYS A 31 7.20 -18.74 -8.25
N ALA A 32 6.26 -19.40 -8.92
CA ALA A 32 5.33 -20.31 -8.31
C ALA A 32 6.00 -21.64 -7.91
N PRO A 33 5.73 -22.18 -6.70
CA PRO A 33 6.14 -23.50 -6.29
C PRO A 33 5.18 -24.57 -6.82
N GLN A 34 5.60 -25.84 -6.79
CA GLN A 34 4.74 -26.99 -7.07
C GLN A 34 4.09 -27.55 -5.78
N LYS A 35 4.69 -27.28 -4.63
CA LYS A 35 4.22 -27.78 -3.32
C LYS A 35 4.35 -26.70 -2.24
N ILE A 36 3.50 -26.81 -1.24
CA ILE A 36 3.53 -25.98 -0.02
C ILE A 36 3.71 -26.86 1.20
N ILE A 37 4.67 -26.45 2.04
CA ILE A 37 4.87 -26.98 3.38
C ILE A 37 4.26 -25.99 4.36
N ILE A 38 3.35 -26.43 5.22
CA ILE A 38 2.77 -25.60 6.29
C ILE A 38 3.53 -25.86 7.58
N CYS A 39 4.06 -24.80 8.18
CA CYS A 39 4.72 -24.84 9.48
C CYS A 39 4.03 -23.89 10.46
N ASN A 40 3.60 -24.42 11.62
CA ASN A 40 2.89 -23.64 12.61
C ASN A 40 3.85 -22.78 13.44
N ASN A 41 3.53 -21.48 13.62
CA ASN A 41 4.31 -20.54 14.43
C ASN A 41 3.82 -20.43 15.89
N GLN A 42 2.75 -21.14 16.26
CA GLN A 42 2.24 -21.11 17.63
C GLN A 42 3.25 -21.76 18.58
N ASN A 43 3.46 -21.12 19.73
CA ASN A 43 4.37 -21.58 20.79
C ASN A 43 5.87 -21.58 20.42
N LEU A 44 6.26 -21.00 19.29
CA LEU A 44 7.67 -20.78 19.00
C LEU A 44 8.18 -19.58 19.82
N SER A 45 9.42 -19.67 20.29
CA SER A 45 10.15 -18.52 20.80
C SER A 45 10.41 -17.52 19.65
N HIS A 46 10.73 -16.28 19.98
CA HIS A 46 11.12 -15.28 18.96
C HIS A 46 12.30 -15.77 18.11
N ALA A 47 13.30 -16.38 18.73
CA ALA A 47 14.45 -16.96 18.04
C ALA A 47 14.05 -18.07 17.04
N GLU A 48 13.12 -18.94 17.44
CA GLU A 48 12.58 -19.99 16.56
C GLU A 48 11.70 -19.42 15.44
N SER A 49 10.96 -18.33 15.71
CA SER A 49 10.19 -17.61 14.66
C SER A 49 11.12 -16.99 13.62
N MET A 50 12.22 -16.36 14.04
CA MET A 50 13.25 -15.84 13.13
C MET A 50 13.91 -16.94 12.30
N LEU A 51 14.20 -18.10 12.93
CA LEU A 51 14.69 -19.29 12.23
C LEU A 51 13.68 -19.73 11.15
N LEU A 52 12.39 -19.84 11.50
CA LEU A 52 11.33 -20.27 10.59
C LEU A 52 11.17 -19.31 9.40
N GLU A 53 11.19 -17.99 9.64
CA GLU A 53 11.18 -16.98 8.58
C GLU A 53 12.36 -17.15 7.61
N SER A 54 13.56 -17.47 8.13
CA SER A 54 14.71 -17.70 7.25
C SER A 54 14.59 -18.98 6.44
N LEU A 55 14.03 -20.06 7.00
CA LEU A 55 13.75 -21.28 6.25
C LEU A 55 12.73 -21.04 5.14
N SER A 56 11.67 -20.27 5.41
CA SER A 56 10.68 -19.85 4.41
C SER A 56 11.33 -19.04 3.30
N GLY A 57 12.16 -18.05 3.64
CA GLY A 57 12.84 -17.21 2.67
C GLY A 57 13.81 -17.98 1.78
N LEU A 58 14.57 -18.92 2.32
CA LEU A 58 15.48 -19.77 1.55
C LEU A 58 14.73 -20.69 0.57
N CYS A 59 13.55 -21.18 0.94
CA CYS A 59 12.69 -21.93 0.00
C CYS A 59 12.24 -21.02 -1.15
N GLY A 60 11.74 -19.80 -0.85
CA GLY A 60 11.37 -18.82 -1.87
C GLY A 60 12.51 -18.48 -2.83
N GLN A 61 13.73 -18.29 -2.29
CA GLN A 61 14.93 -18.06 -3.09
C GLN A 61 15.24 -19.25 -4.00
N ALA A 62 15.23 -20.46 -3.46
CA ALA A 62 15.54 -21.68 -4.23
C ALA A 62 14.51 -21.96 -5.33
N VAL A 63 13.24 -21.60 -5.12
CA VAL A 63 12.20 -21.66 -6.16
C VAL A 63 12.48 -20.62 -7.25
N ASN A 64 12.90 -19.41 -6.89
CA ASN A 64 13.29 -18.38 -7.86
C ASN A 64 14.48 -18.84 -8.71
N ASP A 65 15.47 -19.48 -8.09
CA ASP A 65 16.67 -19.99 -8.76
C ASP A 65 16.39 -21.30 -9.54
N GLY A 66 15.21 -21.91 -9.39
CA GLY A 66 14.83 -23.16 -10.05
C GLY A 66 15.53 -24.41 -9.49
N THR A 67 16.13 -24.33 -8.30
CA THR A 67 16.82 -25.43 -7.63
C THR A 67 15.95 -26.22 -6.66
N PHE A 68 14.74 -25.72 -6.39
CA PHE A 68 13.74 -26.33 -5.52
C PHE A 68 12.33 -26.03 -6.04
N ASP A 69 11.33 -26.79 -5.63
CA ASP A 69 9.95 -26.67 -6.09
C ASP A 69 8.92 -26.50 -4.95
N GLU A 70 9.40 -26.35 -3.72
CA GLU A 70 8.53 -26.22 -2.54
C GLU A 70 8.76 -24.90 -1.82
N MET A 71 7.67 -24.29 -1.33
CA MET A 71 7.72 -23.10 -0.48
C MET A 71 7.06 -23.37 0.86
N VAL A 72 7.38 -22.54 1.86
CA VAL A 72 6.86 -22.68 3.21
C VAL A 72 5.79 -21.62 3.45
N TRP A 73 4.65 -22.05 3.98
CA TRP A 73 3.63 -21.21 4.57
C TRP A 73 3.74 -21.26 6.08
N ILE A 74 3.99 -20.14 6.72
CA ILE A 74 4.01 -19.99 8.17
C ILE A 74 2.56 -19.77 8.64
N GLU A 75 2.04 -20.69 9.44
CA GLU A 75 0.64 -20.66 9.88
C GLU A 75 0.50 -19.86 11.18
N PHE A 76 -0.25 -18.77 11.09
CA PHE A 76 -0.61 -17.91 12.22
C PHE A 76 -2.11 -18.03 12.54
N THR A 77 -2.53 -17.50 13.67
CA THR A 77 -3.94 -17.53 14.12
C THR A 77 -4.88 -16.58 13.37
N ASN A 78 -4.36 -15.71 12.51
CA ASN A 78 -5.15 -14.69 11.81
C ASN A 78 -6.07 -15.32 10.75
N THR A 79 -7.39 -15.12 10.91
CA THR A 79 -8.42 -15.71 10.03
C THR A 79 -8.36 -15.21 8.58
N SER A 80 -7.93 -13.97 8.34
CA SER A 80 -7.78 -13.43 6.99
C SER A 80 -6.67 -14.15 6.24
N TYR A 81 -5.55 -14.44 6.90
CA TYR A 81 -4.46 -15.20 6.32
C TYR A 81 -4.82 -16.66 6.03
N HIS A 82 -5.72 -17.28 6.82
CA HIS A 82 -6.27 -18.60 6.46
C HIS A 82 -7.07 -18.56 5.15
N LYS A 83 -7.81 -17.48 4.89
CA LYS A 83 -8.54 -17.29 3.62
C LYS A 83 -7.58 -17.05 2.46
N ILE A 84 -6.51 -16.27 2.69
CA ILE A 84 -5.45 -16.05 1.70
C ILE A 84 -4.75 -17.38 1.38
N LEU A 85 -4.39 -18.19 2.38
CA LEU A 85 -3.81 -19.53 2.16
C LEU A 85 -4.71 -20.39 1.28
N LYS A 86 -6.00 -20.49 1.61
CA LYS A 86 -6.95 -21.27 0.81
C LYS A 86 -7.00 -20.82 -0.64
N SER A 87 -7.00 -19.51 -0.87
CA SER A 87 -6.98 -18.93 -2.21
C SER A 87 -5.66 -19.19 -2.92
N SER A 88 -4.53 -19.06 -2.23
CA SER A 88 -3.19 -19.32 -2.76
C SER A 88 -3.01 -20.77 -3.19
N LEU A 89 -3.43 -21.73 -2.36
CA LEU A 89 -3.40 -23.14 -2.71
C LEU A 89 -4.23 -23.44 -3.94
N LYS A 90 -5.40 -22.82 -4.07
CA LYS A 90 -6.25 -22.95 -5.28
C LYS A 90 -5.57 -22.37 -6.51
N SER A 91 -5.01 -21.18 -6.42
CA SER A 91 -4.33 -20.52 -7.54
C SER A 91 -3.11 -21.30 -8.01
N LEU A 92 -2.36 -21.90 -7.07
CA LEU A 92 -1.19 -22.74 -7.34
C LEU A 92 -1.53 -24.19 -7.74
N ASN A 93 -2.82 -24.57 -7.77
CA ASN A 93 -3.29 -25.95 -8.00
C ASN A 93 -2.71 -26.98 -7.02
N ILE A 94 -2.52 -26.57 -5.76
CA ILE A 94 -1.97 -27.43 -4.69
C ILE A 94 -3.12 -27.95 -3.82
N SER A 95 -3.41 -29.26 -3.88
CA SER A 95 -4.53 -29.86 -3.15
C SER A 95 -4.15 -30.41 -1.77
N LYS A 96 -2.90 -30.81 -1.57
CA LYS A 96 -2.42 -31.46 -0.34
C LYS A 96 -1.09 -30.86 0.12
N PRO A 97 -1.11 -29.77 0.91
CA PRO A 97 0.11 -29.27 1.53
C PRO A 97 0.63 -30.25 2.60
N THR A 98 1.95 -30.34 2.74
CA THR A 98 2.61 -31.12 3.79
C THR A 98 2.68 -30.30 5.07
N ARG A 99 2.65 -30.93 6.26
CA ARG A 99 2.85 -30.23 7.54
C ARG A 99 4.13 -30.70 8.21
N MET A 100 4.89 -29.76 8.75
CA MET A 100 6.13 -30.00 9.51
C MET A 100 6.23 -28.99 10.66
N ASN A 101 6.86 -29.37 11.77
CA ASN A 101 7.33 -28.39 12.74
C ASN A 101 8.66 -27.75 12.29
N VAL A 102 9.11 -26.69 12.96
CA VAL A 102 10.30 -25.93 12.55
C VAL A 102 11.58 -26.78 12.51
N TRP A 103 11.73 -27.75 13.40
CA TRP A 103 12.91 -28.60 13.49
C TRP A 103 12.90 -29.72 12.44
N GLU A 104 11.74 -30.31 12.17
CA GLU A 104 11.54 -31.24 11.05
C GLU A 104 11.80 -30.56 9.72
N LEU A 105 11.33 -29.31 9.56
CA LEU A 105 11.56 -28.51 8.37
C LEU A 105 13.07 -28.21 8.18
N LEU A 106 13.76 -27.83 9.26
CA LEU A 106 15.21 -27.61 9.20
C LEU A 106 15.95 -28.87 8.72
N ASP A 107 15.66 -30.03 9.32
CA ASP A 107 16.29 -31.29 8.93
C ASP A 107 15.95 -31.70 7.49
N TYR A 108 14.71 -31.45 7.08
CA TYR A 108 14.28 -31.68 5.69
C TYR A 108 15.08 -30.83 4.70
N LEU A 109 15.15 -29.50 4.93
CA LEU A 109 15.82 -28.57 4.03
C LEU A 109 17.36 -28.74 4.02
N LYS A 110 17.94 -29.20 5.13
CA LYS A 110 19.35 -29.64 5.17
C LYS A 110 19.59 -30.82 4.21
N ARG A 111 18.77 -31.87 4.31
CA ARG A 111 18.89 -33.05 3.40
C ARG A 111 18.70 -32.64 1.93
N LYS A 112 17.86 -31.64 1.66
CA LYS A 112 17.65 -31.08 0.32
C LYS A 112 18.75 -30.10 -0.11
N LYS A 113 19.75 -29.82 0.75
CA LYS A 113 20.86 -28.89 0.48
C LYS A 113 20.43 -27.44 0.23
N ILE A 114 19.24 -27.04 0.70
CA ILE A 114 18.73 -25.65 0.64
C ILE A 114 19.44 -24.80 1.70
N VAL A 115 19.73 -25.35 2.87
CA VAL A 115 20.44 -24.69 3.97
C VAL A 115 21.91 -25.05 3.92
N LYS A 116 22.79 -24.05 3.69
CA LYS A 116 24.26 -24.23 3.63
C LYS A 116 24.97 -24.08 5.00
N GLY A 117 24.32 -23.44 5.95
CA GLY A 117 24.85 -23.16 7.28
C GLY A 117 24.00 -22.13 8.00
N TYR A 118 24.59 -21.40 8.94
CA TYR A 118 23.85 -20.39 9.71
C TYR A 118 24.61 -19.07 9.84
N ILE A 119 23.81 -18.00 10.05
CA ILE A 119 24.27 -16.64 10.35
C ILE A 119 23.95 -16.38 11.81
N LEU A 120 24.96 -16.10 12.62
CA LEU A 120 24.81 -15.83 14.05
C LEU A 120 24.47 -14.36 14.28
N TYR A 121 23.44 -14.10 15.08
CA TYR A 121 23.07 -12.75 15.49
C TYR A 121 22.73 -12.69 16.98
N LYS A 122 22.65 -11.48 17.52
CA LYS A 122 22.21 -11.18 18.87
C LYS A 122 20.86 -10.46 18.83
N ALA A 123 19.94 -10.87 19.69
CA ALA A 123 18.63 -10.22 19.79
C ALA A 123 18.76 -8.75 20.23
N ASP A 124 17.92 -7.89 19.70
CA ASP A 124 17.78 -6.52 20.19
C ASP A 124 16.91 -6.50 21.45
N VAL A 125 17.52 -6.17 22.58
CA VAL A 125 16.86 -6.04 23.89
C VAL A 125 16.65 -4.58 24.31
N SER A 126 16.90 -3.62 23.42
CA SER A 126 16.74 -2.21 23.69
C SER A 126 15.29 -1.87 24.08
N LYS A 127 15.12 -0.87 24.94
CA LYS A 127 13.80 -0.44 25.45
C LYS A 127 13.35 0.84 24.78
N GLY A 128 12.05 1.04 24.66
CA GLY A 128 11.41 2.21 24.05
C GLY A 128 10.39 1.82 22.99
N GLU A 129 9.49 2.74 22.66
CA GLU A 129 8.38 2.48 21.72
C GLU A 129 8.81 2.66 20.27
N ASN A 130 9.77 3.57 20.02
CA ASN A 130 10.26 3.87 18.68
C ASN A 130 11.78 4.13 18.71
N TYR A 131 12.38 4.27 17.54
CA TYR A 131 13.81 4.47 17.37
C TYR A 131 14.36 5.62 18.20
N SER A 132 13.73 6.79 18.16
CA SER A 132 14.21 8.00 18.85
C SER A 132 14.23 7.87 20.37
N ARG A 133 13.49 6.93 20.95
CA ARG A 133 13.42 6.65 22.40
C ARG A 133 14.23 5.42 22.81
N ARG A 134 14.74 4.67 21.86
CA ARG A 134 15.52 3.45 22.10
C ARG A 134 17.01 3.75 22.05
N GLN A 135 17.70 3.39 23.10
CA GLN A 135 19.16 3.46 23.17
C GLN A 135 19.76 2.06 22.99
N GLY A 136 20.89 1.98 22.31
CA GLY A 136 21.63 0.73 22.16
C GLY A 136 20.91 -0.31 21.31
N ILE A 137 20.21 0.10 20.24
CA ILE A 137 19.57 -0.83 19.31
C ILE A 137 20.62 -1.77 18.72
N ASN A 138 20.33 -3.06 18.75
CA ASN A 138 21.15 -4.08 18.11
C ASN A 138 20.59 -4.43 16.72
N TYR A 139 21.31 -4.06 15.67
CA TYR A 139 20.91 -4.29 14.29
C TYR A 139 21.33 -5.64 13.73
N SER A 140 22.00 -6.50 14.53
CA SER A 140 22.61 -7.73 13.98
C SER A 140 21.60 -8.70 13.35
N SER A 141 20.32 -8.69 13.78
CA SER A 141 19.27 -9.47 13.13
C SER A 141 18.98 -8.99 11.70
N ASN A 142 19.02 -7.67 11.44
CA ASN A 142 18.87 -7.11 10.10
C ASN A 142 20.09 -7.46 9.23
N VAL A 143 21.31 -7.27 9.75
CA VAL A 143 22.55 -7.66 9.08
C VAL A 143 22.57 -9.16 8.78
N ALA A 144 22.19 -9.99 9.75
CA ALA A 144 22.09 -11.44 9.56
C ALA A 144 21.10 -11.81 8.45
N THR A 145 19.98 -11.10 8.34
CA THR A 145 18.97 -11.37 7.28
C THR A 145 19.54 -11.10 5.87
N VAL A 146 20.33 -10.03 5.70
CA VAL A 146 21.02 -9.75 4.43
C VAL A 146 21.97 -10.90 4.08
N TYR A 147 22.82 -11.32 5.02
CA TYR A 147 23.74 -12.43 4.79
C TYR A 147 23.04 -13.78 4.60
N ALA A 148 21.89 -13.99 5.26
CA ALA A 148 21.10 -15.21 5.06
C ALA A 148 20.68 -15.38 3.59
N GLY A 149 20.23 -14.30 2.94
CA GLY A 149 19.89 -14.30 1.52
C GLY A 149 21.09 -14.51 0.61
N LEU A 150 22.26 -13.94 0.95
CA LEU A 150 23.46 -14.03 0.12
C LEU A 150 24.20 -15.37 0.26
N LEU A 151 24.28 -15.89 1.49
CA LEU A 151 25.05 -17.09 1.80
C LEU A 151 24.20 -18.36 1.89
N GLN A 152 22.89 -18.27 1.69
CA GLN A 152 21.92 -19.36 1.85
C GLN A 152 22.02 -20.00 3.26
N GLY A 153 22.10 -19.13 4.28
CA GLY A 153 22.17 -19.50 5.68
C GLY A 153 20.88 -19.18 6.43
N ILE A 154 20.61 -19.94 7.49
CA ILE A 154 19.50 -19.67 8.42
C ILE A 154 19.88 -18.63 9.46
N LEU A 155 18.89 -17.91 9.99
CA LEU A 155 19.06 -16.98 11.10
C LEU A 155 19.14 -17.75 12.42
N VAL A 156 20.19 -17.54 13.17
CA VAL A 156 20.40 -18.20 14.46
C VAL A 156 20.75 -17.16 15.53
N GLU A 157 19.83 -16.96 16.47
CA GLU A 157 20.10 -16.19 17.68
C GLU A 157 21.07 -16.94 18.58
N GLU A 158 21.90 -16.21 19.37
CA GLU A 158 22.88 -16.79 20.28
C GLU A 158 22.31 -17.90 21.18
N SER A 159 21.07 -17.75 21.64
CA SER A 159 20.39 -18.72 22.49
C SER A 159 20.18 -20.08 21.82
N LEU A 160 20.08 -20.12 20.50
CA LEU A 160 19.91 -21.35 19.73
C LEU A 160 21.21 -21.94 19.17
N GLU A 161 22.35 -21.23 19.29
CA GLU A 161 23.59 -21.62 18.60
C GLU A 161 24.03 -23.05 18.93
N ASN A 162 23.99 -23.45 20.21
CA ASN A 162 24.40 -24.79 20.62
C ASN A 162 23.51 -25.88 20.01
N ARG A 163 22.19 -25.65 19.97
CA ARG A 163 21.24 -26.59 19.35
C ARG A 163 21.48 -26.72 17.85
N ILE A 164 21.78 -25.63 17.17
CA ILE A 164 22.09 -25.62 15.74
C ILE A 164 23.43 -26.31 15.43
N LYS A 165 24.48 -26.07 16.23
CA LYS A 165 25.75 -26.75 16.10
C LYS A 165 25.59 -28.28 16.22
N ALA A 166 24.74 -28.74 17.14
CA ALA A 166 24.44 -30.16 17.29
C ALA A 166 23.81 -30.80 16.03
N THR A 167 23.18 -30.01 15.14
CA THR A 167 22.67 -30.49 13.86
C THR A 167 23.78 -30.66 12.79
N GLY A 168 25.03 -30.30 13.06
CA GLY A 168 26.15 -30.35 12.12
C GLY A 168 26.23 -29.16 11.15
N LEU A 169 25.39 -28.14 11.29
CA LEU A 169 25.50 -26.93 10.47
C LEU A 169 26.70 -26.06 10.90
N ARG A 170 27.44 -25.54 9.93
CA ARG A 170 28.58 -24.64 10.17
C ARG A 170 28.11 -23.18 10.20
N LYS A 171 28.80 -22.36 10.98
CA LYS A 171 28.64 -20.91 10.96
C LYS A 171 29.23 -20.33 9.67
N LEU A 172 28.42 -19.62 8.89
CA LEU A 172 28.84 -18.97 7.66
C LEU A 172 29.30 -17.54 7.93
N LYS A 173 28.63 -16.85 8.86
CA LYS A 173 28.92 -15.49 9.24
C LYS A 173 28.53 -15.25 10.70
N ASP A 174 29.31 -14.41 11.38
CA ASP A 174 28.97 -13.81 12.66
C ASP A 174 28.58 -12.35 12.42
N ALA A 175 27.31 -12.02 12.55
CA ALA A 175 26.79 -10.68 12.28
C ALA A 175 26.66 -9.81 13.54
N ARG A 176 27.02 -10.33 14.71
CA ARG A 176 26.73 -9.69 16.01
C ARG A 176 27.36 -8.31 16.19
N ASN A 177 28.49 -8.06 15.55
CA ASN A 177 29.29 -6.84 15.71
C ASN A 177 29.44 -6.05 14.40
N GLU A 178 28.73 -6.41 13.33
CA GLU A 178 28.79 -5.70 12.06
C GLU A 178 27.66 -4.65 11.99
N SER A 179 27.98 -3.44 11.55
CA SER A 179 27.00 -2.39 11.37
C SER A 179 26.20 -2.61 10.06
N PRO A 180 24.97 -2.11 9.94
CA PRO A 180 24.23 -2.11 8.66
C PRO A 180 24.98 -1.40 7.53
N GLU A 181 25.72 -0.32 7.83
CA GLU A 181 26.52 0.45 6.89
C GLU A 181 27.68 -0.37 6.32
N ASP A 182 28.39 -1.10 7.18
CA ASP A 182 29.48 -1.99 6.76
C ASP A 182 28.91 -3.13 5.89
N CYS A 183 27.81 -3.75 6.35
CA CYS A 183 27.12 -4.78 5.59
C CYS A 183 26.72 -4.29 4.20
N PHE A 184 26.11 -3.11 4.10
CA PHE A 184 25.73 -2.52 2.81
C PHE A 184 26.96 -2.28 1.93
N THR A 185 28.02 -1.71 2.48
CA THR A 185 29.27 -1.45 1.74
C THR A 185 29.85 -2.74 1.15
N HIS A 186 29.83 -3.83 1.92
CA HIS A 186 30.37 -5.12 1.47
C HIS A 186 29.46 -5.88 0.50
N CYS A 187 28.12 -5.67 0.57
CA CYS A 187 27.15 -6.56 -0.08
C CYS A 187 26.36 -5.93 -1.22
N LYS A 188 26.30 -4.59 -1.34
CA LYS A 188 25.36 -3.87 -2.22
C LYS A 188 25.35 -4.37 -3.67
N ASP A 189 26.49 -4.78 -4.21
CA ASP A 189 26.60 -5.23 -5.60
C ASP A 189 25.98 -6.63 -5.83
N GLN A 190 25.69 -7.37 -4.76
CA GLN A 190 25.06 -8.69 -4.79
C GLN A 190 23.56 -8.64 -4.43
N LEU A 191 23.08 -7.47 -4.01
CA LEU A 191 21.72 -7.28 -3.55
C LEU A 191 20.78 -6.85 -4.69
N ASN A 192 19.52 -7.17 -4.54
CA ASN A 192 18.48 -6.72 -5.44
C ASN A 192 18.19 -5.23 -5.23
N ARG A 193 18.24 -4.45 -6.30
CA ARG A 193 18.03 -3.00 -6.29
C ARG A 193 16.55 -2.58 -6.51
N HIS A 194 15.64 -3.54 -6.71
CA HIS A 194 14.23 -3.25 -6.99
C HIS A 194 13.35 -3.21 -5.74
N SER A 195 13.93 -3.22 -4.56
CA SER A 195 13.25 -2.94 -3.28
C SER A 195 14.29 -2.87 -2.16
N ALA A 196 13.87 -2.34 -1.02
CA ALA A 196 14.53 -2.49 0.27
C ALA A 196 13.46 -2.75 1.33
N LEU A 197 13.87 -3.32 2.47
CA LEU A 197 12.98 -3.56 3.60
C LEU A 197 13.39 -2.68 4.79
N SER A 198 12.48 -1.80 5.19
CA SER A 198 12.64 -1.06 6.45
C SER A 198 11.90 -1.80 7.55
N ILE A 199 12.63 -2.33 8.54
CA ILE A 199 12.02 -3.15 9.59
C ILE A 199 12.78 -3.06 10.92
N ASP A 200 12.01 -2.99 12.01
CA ASP A 200 12.55 -3.06 13.37
C ASP A 200 13.31 -4.38 13.58
N PRO A 201 14.55 -4.34 14.11
CA PRO A 201 15.31 -5.54 14.42
C PRO A 201 14.58 -6.57 15.30
N LYS A 202 13.59 -6.14 16.09
CA LYS A 202 12.76 -7.01 16.93
C LYS A 202 11.65 -7.75 16.19
N VAL A 203 11.33 -7.34 14.96
CA VAL A 203 10.21 -7.94 14.20
C VAL A 203 10.71 -9.11 13.39
N SER A 204 10.05 -10.25 13.51
CA SER A 204 10.35 -11.47 12.72
C SER A 204 9.73 -11.43 11.32
N ASN A 205 8.59 -10.78 11.14
CA ASN A 205 7.84 -10.74 9.88
C ASN A 205 8.69 -10.20 8.71
N CYS A 206 8.36 -10.60 7.50
CA CYS A 206 8.99 -10.14 6.25
C CYS A 206 10.48 -10.51 6.09
N ARG A 207 11.06 -11.30 7.00
CA ARG A 207 12.41 -11.83 6.78
C ARG A 207 12.43 -12.83 5.62
N ASP A 208 11.36 -13.55 5.43
CA ASP A 208 11.16 -14.48 4.32
C ASP A 208 11.28 -13.78 2.96
N ILE A 209 10.55 -12.68 2.73
CA ILE A 209 10.65 -11.95 1.46
C ILE A 209 12.01 -11.29 1.27
N ALA A 210 12.60 -10.78 2.36
CA ALA A 210 13.92 -10.17 2.29
C ALA A 210 15.01 -11.17 1.87
N ILE A 211 14.97 -12.38 2.41
CA ILE A 211 15.90 -13.47 2.05
C ILE A 211 15.62 -13.99 0.64
N ALA A 212 14.34 -14.23 0.30
CA ALA A 212 13.94 -14.73 -1.01
C ALA A 212 14.37 -13.79 -2.14
N GLN A 213 14.36 -12.49 -1.91
CA GLN A 213 14.65 -11.46 -2.89
C GLN A 213 16.03 -10.80 -2.73
N LYS A 214 16.82 -11.20 -1.73
CA LYS A 214 18.15 -10.62 -1.42
C LYS A 214 18.07 -9.09 -1.22
N LEU A 215 17.14 -8.63 -0.37
CA LEU A 215 16.92 -7.21 -0.13
C LEU A 215 17.91 -6.67 0.90
N MET A 216 18.23 -5.37 0.79
CA MET A 216 18.86 -4.63 1.88
C MET A 216 17.84 -4.30 2.97
N LEU A 217 18.26 -4.44 4.24
CA LEU A 217 17.47 -4.07 5.40
C LEU A 217 18.05 -2.85 6.09
N TYR A 218 17.16 -1.95 6.53
CA TYR A 218 17.54 -0.78 7.34
C TYR A 218 16.45 -0.43 8.36
N TYR A 219 16.79 0.34 9.37
CA TYR A 219 15.83 0.84 10.36
C TYR A 219 16.41 2.10 11.02
N ASP A 220 16.46 3.17 10.24
CA ASP A 220 16.89 4.50 10.67
C ASP A 220 16.30 5.58 9.76
N THR A 221 16.44 6.85 10.14
CA THR A 221 15.99 8.02 9.35
C THR A 221 17.15 8.96 9.01
N GLY A 222 18.38 8.48 9.17
CA GLY A 222 19.59 9.28 8.97
C GLY A 222 20.20 9.14 7.58
N ARG A 223 21.48 9.51 7.50
CA ARG A 223 22.26 9.48 6.25
C ARG A 223 22.31 8.10 5.59
N PHE A 224 22.30 7.05 6.41
CA PHE A 224 22.37 5.70 5.87
C PHE A 224 21.11 5.30 5.11
N SER A 225 19.91 5.63 5.64
CA SER A 225 18.67 5.41 4.91
C SER A 225 18.64 6.17 3.59
N GLU A 226 19.12 7.42 3.54
CA GLU A 226 19.24 8.20 2.30
C GLU A 226 20.16 7.51 1.27
N GLN A 227 21.28 6.92 1.69
CA GLN A 227 22.18 6.17 0.81
C GLN A 227 21.51 4.94 0.20
N ILE A 228 20.70 4.22 0.97
CA ILE A 228 19.93 3.07 0.48
C ILE A 228 18.88 3.53 -0.53
N LEU A 229 18.12 4.59 -0.22
CA LEU A 229 17.08 5.12 -1.09
C LEU A 229 17.64 5.69 -2.41
N GLU A 230 18.83 6.29 -2.37
CA GLU A 230 19.55 6.70 -3.58
C GLU A 230 19.97 5.51 -4.43
N TRP A 231 20.46 4.44 -3.80
CA TRP A 231 20.96 3.23 -4.46
C TRP A 231 19.83 2.37 -5.06
N VAL A 232 18.65 2.31 -4.44
CA VAL A 232 17.48 1.57 -4.98
C VAL A 232 17.06 2.17 -6.32
N THR A 233 16.70 1.32 -7.26
CA THR A 233 16.18 1.74 -8.56
C THR A 233 14.89 2.55 -8.39
N PRO A 234 14.76 3.75 -8.97
CA PRO A 234 13.54 4.55 -8.85
C PRO A 234 12.27 3.78 -9.23
N LEU A 235 11.13 4.21 -8.73
CA LEU A 235 9.82 3.58 -8.91
C LEU A 235 9.68 2.19 -8.27
N SER A 236 10.59 1.83 -7.38
CA SER A 236 10.53 0.59 -6.61
C SER A 236 9.77 0.77 -5.29
N PRO A 237 9.07 -0.26 -4.79
CA PRO A 237 8.46 -0.22 -3.46
C PRO A 237 9.54 -0.28 -2.38
N ILE A 238 9.35 0.47 -1.30
CA ILE A 238 10.06 0.26 -0.05
C ILE A 238 9.10 -0.47 0.89
N LEU A 239 9.47 -1.70 1.24
CA LEU A 239 8.64 -2.57 2.07
C LEU A 239 8.85 -2.28 3.57
N GLY A 240 7.88 -2.67 4.38
CA GLY A 240 7.96 -2.57 5.83
C GLY A 240 7.41 -1.26 6.39
N TRP A 241 7.99 -0.84 7.52
CA TRP A 241 7.75 0.45 8.17
C TRP A 241 8.96 0.82 9.01
N ASN A 242 9.31 2.12 9.04
CA ASN A 242 10.51 2.60 9.70
C ASN A 242 10.21 3.16 11.12
N CYS A 243 11.28 3.54 11.81
CA CYS A 243 11.26 4.37 13.00
C CYS A 243 10.97 5.85 12.66
N GLY A 244 10.81 6.66 13.66
CA GLY A 244 10.56 8.09 13.52
C GLY A 244 9.08 8.40 13.23
N ASN A 245 8.83 9.58 12.69
CA ASN A 245 7.49 9.97 12.33
C ASN A 245 7.18 9.60 10.86
N GLU A 246 5.92 9.35 10.61
CA GLU A 246 5.40 8.97 9.30
C GLU A 246 5.79 9.95 8.19
N ALA A 247 5.71 11.25 8.48
CA ALA A 247 5.97 12.29 7.50
C ALA A 247 7.42 12.36 7.04
N GLU A 248 8.36 12.15 7.95
CA GLU A 248 9.80 12.13 7.65
C GLU A 248 10.16 10.88 6.86
N TYR A 249 9.69 9.74 7.31
CA TYR A 249 9.94 8.45 6.67
C TYR A 249 9.38 8.41 5.24
N THR A 250 8.09 8.71 5.07
CA THR A 250 7.45 8.72 3.75
C THR A 250 8.05 9.81 2.85
N GLY A 251 8.37 10.98 3.41
CA GLY A 251 9.03 12.06 2.68
C GLY A 251 10.40 11.66 2.15
N ALA A 252 11.24 11.00 2.95
CA ALA A 252 12.55 10.53 2.50
C ALA A 252 12.41 9.55 1.32
N ILE A 253 11.55 8.54 1.44
CA ILE A 253 11.25 7.57 0.38
C ILE A 253 10.79 8.29 -0.90
N THR A 254 9.84 9.21 -0.74
CA THR A 254 9.23 9.94 -1.84
C THR A 254 10.24 10.81 -2.61
N ARG A 255 11.10 11.55 -1.89
CA ARG A 255 12.11 12.42 -2.54
C ARG A 255 13.10 11.67 -3.42
N TRP A 256 13.31 10.39 -3.18
CA TRP A 256 14.14 9.53 -4.02
C TRP A 256 13.35 8.82 -5.14
N GLY A 257 12.07 9.15 -5.31
CA GLY A 257 11.23 8.59 -6.39
C GLY A 257 10.75 7.16 -6.11
N HIS A 258 10.52 6.84 -4.85
CA HIS A 258 9.96 5.58 -4.38
C HIS A 258 8.60 5.79 -3.71
N TYR A 259 7.94 4.71 -3.36
CA TYR A 259 6.72 4.72 -2.55
C TYR A 259 6.82 3.69 -1.43
N ASN A 260 6.32 4.08 -0.27
CA ASN A 260 6.25 3.18 0.87
C ASN A 260 5.11 2.17 0.68
N THR A 261 5.37 0.93 1.02
CA THR A 261 4.38 -0.15 1.05
C THR A 261 4.36 -0.73 2.45
N ALA A 262 3.42 -0.25 3.26
CA ALA A 262 3.25 -0.71 4.64
C ALA A 262 3.02 -2.22 4.67
N SER A 263 3.98 -2.97 5.19
CA SER A 263 4.00 -4.44 5.15
C SER A 263 4.68 -5.10 6.35
N ASN A 264 5.13 -4.33 7.35
CA ASN A 264 5.80 -4.91 8.53
C ASN A 264 4.93 -5.84 9.37
N TRP A 265 3.61 -5.89 9.14
CA TRP A 265 2.68 -6.88 9.69
C TRP A 265 2.30 -7.97 8.70
N CYS A 266 2.76 -7.88 7.46
CA CYS A 266 2.52 -8.92 6.47
C CYS A 266 3.29 -10.19 6.81
N GLN A 267 2.74 -11.31 6.36
CA GLN A 267 3.26 -12.66 6.56
C GLN A 267 3.21 -13.43 5.24
N ASN A 268 4.13 -14.36 5.04
CA ASN A 268 4.13 -15.25 3.88
C ASN A 268 4.17 -14.53 2.51
N LEU A 269 4.78 -13.36 2.44
CA LEU A 269 4.81 -12.56 1.22
C LEU A 269 5.32 -13.35 0.00
N PRO A 270 6.38 -14.18 0.08
CA PRO A 270 6.83 -14.97 -1.06
C PRO A 270 5.73 -15.89 -1.61
N VAL A 271 5.02 -16.63 -0.75
CA VAL A 271 3.94 -17.55 -1.20
C VAL A 271 2.77 -16.77 -1.78
N ILE A 272 2.38 -15.67 -1.15
CA ILE A 272 1.25 -14.84 -1.58
C ILE A 272 1.54 -14.20 -2.95
N MET A 273 2.76 -13.67 -3.13
CA MET A 273 3.20 -13.09 -4.41
C MET A 273 3.30 -14.16 -5.51
N ALA A 274 3.81 -15.35 -5.18
CA ALA A 274 3.88 -16.48 -6.12
C ALA A 274 2.50 -16.96 -6.58
N ALA A 275 1.49 -16.85 -5.69
CA ALA A 275 0.11 -17.22 -5.97
C ALA A 275 -0.70 -16.09 -6.61
N SER A 276 -0.12 -14.91 -6.78
CA SER A 276 -0.78 -13.75 -7.38
C SER A 276 -0.95 -13.96 -8.88
N ASP A 277 -2.23 -14.02 -9.29
CA ASP A 277 -2.67 -14.35 -10.63
C ASP A 277 -3.54 -13.20 -11.18
N LYS A 278 -4.55 -13.50 -11.96
CA LYS A 278 -5.43 -12.55 -12.63
C LYS A 278 -6.31 -11.80 -11.62
N MET A 279 -6.31 -10.47 -11.70
CA MET A 279 -7.24 -9.62 -10.98
C MET A 279 -8.58 -9.48 -11.71
N ILE A 280 -9.66 -9.44 -10.94
CA ILE A 280 -11.01 -9.16 -11.43
C ILE A 280 -11.19 -7.63 -11.45
N PRO A 281 -11.66 -7.03 -12.57
CA PRO A 281 -11.98 -5.61 -12.58
C PRO A 281 -13.16 -5.29 -11.66
N LEU A 282 -13.22 -4.05 -11.18
CA LEU A 282 -14.38 -3.56 -10.43
C LEU A 282 -15.64 -3.68 -11.28
N PRO A 283 -16.72 -4.24 -10.72
CA PRO A 283 -18.01 -4.22 -11.38
C PRO A 283 -18.53 -2.79 -11.47
N VAL A 284 -19.31 -2.52 -12.51
CA VAL A 284 -19.97 -1.23 -12.70
C VAL A 284 -21.27 -1.23 -11.89
N HIS A 285 -21.19 -0.84 -10.63
CA HIS A 285 -22.37 -0.66 -9.76
C HIS A 285 -22.65 0.81 -9.45
N GLU A 286 -21.67 1.69 -9.72
CA GLU A 286 -21.86 3.12 -9.55
C GLU A 286 -22.65 3.69 -10.73
N LYS A 287 -23.46 4.72 -10.45
CA LYS A 287 -24.22 5.42 -11.49
C LYS A 287 -23.28 5.98 -12.56
N SER A 288 -23.62 5.74 -13.81
CA SER A 288 -23.03 6.47 -14.93
C SER A 288 -23.53 7.93 -14.94
N ILE A 289 -22.85 8.78 -15.70
CA ILE A 289 -23.24 10.19 -15.83
C ILE A 289 -24.69 10.33 -16.31
N ASP A 290 -25.16 9.43 -17.17
CA ASP A 290 -26.52 9.45 -17.76
C ASP A 290 -27.61 9.09 -16.75
N GLU A 291 -27.24 8.39 -15.66
CA GLU A 291 -28.16 8.01 -14.58
C GLU A 291 -28.22 9.07 -13.47
N ILE A 292 -27.34 10.08 -13.52
CA ILE A 292 -27.26 11.14 -12.50
C ILE A 292 -28.22 12.29 -12.87
N ASN A 293 -29.20 12.57 -12.02
CA ASN A 293 -30.04 13.76 -12.19
C ASN A 293 -29.24 15.04 -11.84
N LEU A 294 -28.60 15.62 -12.85
CA LEU A 294 -27.79 16.84 -12.71
C LEU A 294 -28.63 18.11 -12.47
N LYS A 295 -29.96 18.04 -12.65
CA LYS A 295 -30.87 19.18 -12.38
C LYS A 295 -31.30 19.25 -10.91
N ASP A 296 -30.98 18.23 -10.12
CA ASP A 296 -31.26 18.21 -8.68
C ASP A 296 -30.45 19.32 -7.97
N SER A 297 -31.14 20.23 -7.30
CA SER A 297 -30.59 21.41 -6.63
C SER A 297 -30.26 21.19 -5.14
N SER A 298 -30.33 19.95 -4.65
CA SER A 298 -29.92 19.60 -3.29
C SER A 298 -28.43 19.88 -3.08
N ALA A 299 -27.98 19.97 -1.84
CA ALA A 299 -26.57 19.85 -1.51
C ALA A 299 -26.16 18.36 -1.58
N PHE A 300 -24.97 18.10 -2.10
CA PHE A 300 -24.45 16.73 -2.20
C PHE A 300 -23.15 16.61 -1.41
N HIS A 301 -23.06 15.54 -0.65
CA HIS A 301 -21.91 15.24 0.18
C HIS A 301 -21.41 13.81 -0.06
N SER A 302 -20.11 13.59 0.09
CA SER A 302 -19.53 12.24 0.06
C SER A 302 -18.63 12.02 1.29
N PHE A 303 -18.71 10.83 1.86
CA PHE A 303 -17.80 10.37 2.91
C PHE A 303 -16.76 9.44 2.31
N VAL A 304 -15.49 9.67 2.66
CA VAL A 304 -14.35 8.86 2.20
C VAL A 304 -13.57 8.36 3.41
N ILE A 305 -13.41 7.06 3.55
CA ILE A 305 -12.56 6.45 4.59
C ILE A 305 -11.13 6.41 4.08
N SER A 306 -10.19 6.91 4.92
CA SER A 306 -8.75 7.01 4.63
C SER A 306 -7.98 5.70 4.88
N ASP A 307 -6.65 5.78 4.85
CA ASP A 307 -5.69 4.73 5.23
C ASP A 307 -5.66 3.50 4.31
N GLY A 308 -6.29 3.58 3.14
CA GLY A 308 -6.32 2.46 2.19
C GLY A 308 -5.01 2.19 1.45
N ASP A 309 -4.03 3.08 1.54
CA ASP A 309 -2.64 2.86 1.14
C ASP A 309 -1.93 1.82 2.04
N ASN A 310 -2.46 1.56 3.24
CA ASN A 310 -1.96 0.57 4.16
C ASN A 310 -2.31 -0.86 3.70
N MET A 311 -1.44 -1.44 2.86
CA MET A 311 -1.64 -2.75 2.25
C MET A 311 -1.81 -3.86 3.30
N GLN A 312 -1.02 -3.84 4.36
CA GLN A 312 -1.09 -4.86 5.42
C GLN A 312 -2.43 -4.86 6.17
N TRP A 313 -3.06 -3.68 6.34
CA TRP A 313 -4.41 -3.58 6.89
C TRP A 313 -5.44 -4.18 5.93
N THR A 314 -5.34 -3.88 4.63
CA THR A 314 -6.25 -4.41 3.61
C THR A 314 -6.14 -5.95 3.52
N MET A 315 -4.95 -6.52 3.61
CA MET A 315 -4.70 -7.97 3.66
C MET A 315 -5.10 -8.60 4.99
N GLY A 316 -5.04 -7.83 6.07
CA GLY A 316 -5.33 -8.26 7.44
C GLY A 316 -6.83 -8.26 7.77
N GLU A 317 -7.27 -7.27 8.53
CA GLU A 317 -8.62 -7.25 9.10
C GLU A 317 -9.68 -6.53 8.25
N PHE A 318 -9.29 -5.68 7.32
CA PHE A 318 -10.19 -4.77 6.61
C PHE A 318 -11.45 -5.45 6.05
N LEU A 319 -11.28 -6.59 5.38
CA LEU A 319 -12.39 -7.30 4.73
C LEU A 319 -13.29 -8.07 5.70
N ASP A 320 -12.80 -8.39 6.89
CA ASP A 320 -13.47 -9.25 7.86
C ASP A 320 -14.02 -8.50 9.07
N SER A 321 -13.44 -7.35 9.39
CA SER A 321 -13.84 -6.56 10.55
C SER A 321 -15.19 -5.87 10.35
N PRO A 322 -16.12 -5.99 11.31
CA PRO A 322 -17.39 -5.26 11.27
C PRO A 322 -17.22 -3.74 11.42
N VAL A 323 -16.04 -3.29 11.80
CA VAL A 323 -15.69 -1.86 11.88
C VAL A 323 -15.47 -1.27 10.50
N TYR A 324 -15.02 -2.09 9.54
CA TYR A 324 -14.65 -1.67 8.20
C TYR A 324 -15.52 -2.35 7.13
N TYR A 325 -14.92 -2.88 6.09
CA TYR A 325 -15.64 -3.43 4.95
C TYR A 325 -16.44 -4.71 5.27
N GLY A 326 -16.09 -5.42 6.34
CA GLY A 326 -16.85 -6.56 6.87
C GLY A 326 -18.17 -6.17 7.56
N ASN A 327 -18.50 -4.88 7.67
CA ASN A 327 -19.76 -4.42 8.24
C ASN A 327 -20.96 -4.90 7.42
N LYS A 328 -21.97 -5.46 8.08
CA LYS A 328 -23.17 -6.00 7.42
C LYS A 328 -24.07 -4.89 6.87
N ASP A 329 -24.02 -3.70 7.46
CA ASP A 329 -24.87 -2.56 7.12
C ASP A 329 -24.21 -1.60 6.11
N LYS A 330 -23.04 -1.93 5.56
CA LYS A 330 -22.27 -1.06 4.68
C LYS A 330 -23.01 -0.57 3.42
N ASN A 331 -24.11 -1.22 3.06
CA ASN A 331 -24.93 -0.83 1.94
C ASN A 331 -26.04 0.16 2.30
N GLN A 332 -26.20 0.51 3.58
CA GLN A 332 -27.27 1.43 4.03
C GLN A 332 -26.90 2.91 3.85
N SER A 333 -25.60 3.21 3.75
CA SER A 333 -25.10 4.57 3.57
C SER A 333 -23.96 4.54 2.54
N PRO A 334 -24.02 5.32 1.46
CA PRO A 334 -22.90 5.45 0.54
C PRO A 334 -21.66 5.94 1.27
N VAL A 335 -20.57 5.21 1.13
CA VAL A 335 -19.25 5.61 1.60
C VAL A 335 -18.22 5.21 0.57
N SER A 336 -17.23 6.04 0.34
CA SER A 336 -16.15 5.74 -0.60
C SER A 336 -14.93 5.24 0.15
N TRP A 337 -14.23 4.29 -0.42
CA TRP A 337 -13.10 3.61 0.22
C TRP A 337 -11.81 3.94 -0.50
N THR A 338 -10.84 4.50 0.20
CA THR A 338 -9.46 4.47 -0.26
C THR A 338 -8.93 3.04 -0.15
N LEU A 339 -8.20 2.58 -1.14
CA LEU A 339 -7.57 1.25 -1.19
C LEU A 339 -6.27 1.33 -2.00
N CYS A 340 -5.50 0.25 -1.99
CA CYS A 340 -4.26 0.10 -2.76
C CYS A 340 -4.34 -1.04 -3.80
N PRO A 341 -5.33 -1.07 -4.71
CA PRO A 341 -5.46 -2.13 -5.70
C PRO A 341 -4.21 -2.30 -6.57
N VAL A 342 -3.45 -1.24 -6.84
CA VAL A 342 -2.19 -1.31 -7.58
C VAL A 342 -1.17 -2.20 -6.85
N ASN A 343 -0.97 -2.01 -5.55
CA ASN A 343 -0.06 -2.86 -4.77
C ASN A 343 -0.60 -4.29 -4.61
N LEU A 344 -1.90 -4.44 -4.37
CA LEU A 344 -2.55 -5.75 -4.27
C LEU A 344 -2.48 -6.55 -5.58
N SER A 345 -2.39 -5.88 -6.75
CA SER A 345 -2.25 -6.54 -8.04
C SER A 345 -0.95 -7.32 -8.20
N VAL A 346 0.07 -6.92 -7.45
CA VAL A 346 1.37 -7.58 -7.46
C VAL A 346 1.52 -8.52 -6.27
N VAL A 347 1.06 -8.09 -5.09
CA VAL A 347 1.31 -8.80 -3.84
C VAL A 347 0.23 -9.84 -3.53
N SER A 348 -1.06 -9.46 -3.62
CA SER A 348 -2.16 -10.32 -3.17
C SER A 348 -3.42 -10.12 -4.02
N THR A 349 -3.42 -10.66 -5.23
CA THR A 349 -4.59 -10.61 -6.11
C THR A 349 -5.81 -11.28 -5.48
N SER A 350 -5.60 -12.27 -4.61
CA SER A 350 -6.68 -12.95 -3.88
C SER A 350 -7.42 -12.02 -2.92
N THR A 351 -6.72 -11.11 -2.24
CA THR A 351 -7.33 -10.10 -1.37
C THR A 351 -8.20 -9.14 -2.18
N TRP A 352 -7.69 -8.63 -3.29
CA TRP A 352 -8.45 -7.79 -4.20
C TRP A 352 -9.69 -8.51 -4.77
N ASN A 353 -9.51 -9.71 -5.31
CA ASN A 353 -10.61 -10.47 -5.91
C ASN A 353 -11.70 -10.79 -4.88
N ARG A 354 -11.31 -11.03 -3.64
CA ARG A 354 -12.26 -11.19 -2.53
C ARG A 354 -13.01 -9.89 -2.26
N PHE A 355 -12.33 -8.74 -2.19
CA PHE A 355 -12.97 -7.44 -2.06
C PHE A 355 -14.01 -7.23 -3.17
N VAL A 356 -13.62 -7.43 -4.43
CA VAL A 356 -14.51 -7.29 -5.60
C VAL A 356 -15.74 -8.21 -5.49
N SER A 357 -15.56 -9.46 -5.04
CA SER A 357 -16.68 -10.39 -4.86
C SER A 357 -17.67 -9.99 -3.77
N MET A 358 -17.20 -9.23 -2.78
CA MET A 358 -18.01 -8.69 -1.68
C MET A 358 -18.68 -7.35 -2.02
N LYS A 359 -18.18 -6.66 -3.06
CA LYS A 359 -18.68 -5.33 -3.45
C LYS A 359 -19.97 -5.47 -4.23
N LYS A 360 -21.07 -5.05 -3.61
CA LYS A 360 -22.43 -5.07 -4.18
C LYS A 360 -23.11 -3.70 -4.09
N ASP A 361 -22.44 -2.74 -3.49
CA ASP A 361 -22.95 -1.40 -3.25
C ASP A 361 -22.50 -0.42 -4.33
N ASN A 362 -22.99 0.81 -4.26
CA ASN A 362 -22.63 1.91 -5.14
C ASN A 362 -21.46 2.77 -4.58
N SER A 363 -20.72 2.28 -3.57
CA SER A 363 -19.56 2.99 -3.04
C SER A 363 -18.44 3.08 -4.08
N SER A 364 -17.72 4.21 -4.08
CA SER A 364 -16.53 4.38 -4.92
C SER A 364 -15.32 3.70 -4.32
N VAL A 365 -14.47 3.15 -5.18
CA VAL A 365 -13.11 2.74 -4.84
C VAL A 365 -12.13 3.77 -5.39
N ILE A 366 -11.27 4.23 -4.52
CA ILE A 366 -10.25 5.23 -4.82
C ILE A 366 -8.88 4.54 -4.70
N GLU A 367 -8.13 4.45 -5.80
CA GLU A 367 -6.72 4.08 -5.69
C GLU A 367 -5.99 5.15 -4.91
N TYR A 368 -5.31 4.77 -3.84
CA TYR A 368 -4.72 5.72 -2.91
C TYR A 368 -3.20 5.75 -3.03
N GLY A 369 -2.72 6.66 -3.86
CA GLY A 369 -1.32 6.99 -4.07
C GLY A 369 -0.51 6.05 -4.96
N GLY A 370 -1.00 4.86 -5.28
CA GLY A 370 -0.18 3.84 -5.96
C GLY A 370 0.92 3.24 -5.08
N GLY A 371 0.73 3.30 -3.78
CA GLY A 371 1.67 3.20 -2.67
C GLY A 371 1.78 4.53 -1.95
N TYR A 372 2.19 4.53 -0.67
CA TYR A 372 2.21 5.75 0.12
C TYR A 372 3.39 6.66 -0.29
N GLN A 373 3.07 7.80 -0.86
CA GLN A 373 4.02 8.82 -1.31
C GLN A 373 3.34 10.19 -1.37
N TYR A 374 4.12 11.26 -1.40
CA TYR A 374 3.67 12.64 -1.54
C TYR A 374 3.97 13.15 -2.96
N PRO A 375 2.96 13.34 -3.83
CA PRO A 375 3.20 13.76 -5.22
C PRO A 375 4.00 15.05 -5.38
N ASP A 376 3.80 16.00 -4.48
CA ASP A 376 4.54 17.29 -4.44
C ASP A 376 6.02 17.11 -4.09
N GLU A 377 6.37 16.06 -3.35
CA GLU A 377 7.76 15.73 -2.97
C GLU A 377 8.41 14.70 -3.92
N PHE A 378 7.64 14.04 -4.78
CA PHE A 378 8.09 12.88 -5.53
C PHE A 378 9.32 13.16 -6.42
N ALA A 379 10.37 12.36 -6.21
CA ALA A 379 11.63 12.40 -6.95
C ALA A 379 12.36 13.76 -6.93
N LYS A 380 12.14 14.61 -5.92
CA LYS A 380 12.84 15.91 -5.80
C LYS A 380 14.37 15.79 -5.74
N ASN A 381 14.89 14.67 -5.23
CA ASN A 381 16.34 14.42 -5.16
C ASN A 381 16.90 13.81 -6.47
N ARG A 382 16.08 13.60 -7.49
CA ARG A 382 16.48 13.06 -8.79
C ARG A 382 16.46 14.17 -9.86
N PRO A 383 17.42 14.19 -10.80
CA PRO A 383 17.46 15.21 -11.84
C PRO A 383 16.36 15.09 -12.90
N ASN A 384 15.73 13.90 -13.01
CA ASN A 384 14.71 13.55 -14.00
C ASN A 384 13.30 13.38 -13.39
N ARG A 385 12.92 14.25 -12.45
CA ARG A 385 11.65 14.17 -11.71
C ARG A 385 10.42 14.02 -12.62
N GLU A 386 10.31 14.85 -13.66
CA GLU A 386 9.15 14.82 -14.56
C GLU A 386 9.04 13.50 -15.33
N GLU A 387 10.16 12.96 -15.77
CA GLU A 387 10.21 11.64 -16.43
C GLU A 387 9.72 10.53 -15.48
N LEU A 388 10.22 10.52 -14.24
CA LEU A 388 9.83 9.54 -13.24
C LEU A 388 8.34 9.65 -12.85
N LEU A 389 7.82 10.87 -12.70
CA LEU A 389 6.38 11.08 -12.47
C LEU A 389 5.54 10.59 -13.65
N THR A 390 6.00 10.84 -14.87
CA THR A 390 5.32 10.40 -16.10
C THR A 390 5.30 8.87 -16.19
N GLU A 391 6.41 8.22 -15.89
CA GLU A 391 6.48 6.76 -15.89
C GLU A 391 5.60 6.16 -14.77
N PHE A 392 5.61 6.76 -13.59
CA PHE A 392 4.72 6.38 -12.49
C PHE A 392 3.25 6.51 -12.91
N ALA A 393 2.85 7.62 -13.52
CA ALA A 393 1.49 7.84 -14.00
C ALA A 393 1.07 6.83 -15.08
N ARG A 394 1.97 6.45 -16.00
CA ARG A 394 1.73 5.41 -17.02
C ARG A 394 1.51 4.04 -16.39
N ARG A 395 2.27 3.74 -15.33
CA ARG A 395 2.05 2.54 -14.52
C ARG A 395 0.65 2.56 -13.90
N MET A 396 0.24 3.69 -13.29
CA MET A 396 -1.12 3.83 -12.76
C MET A 396 -2.16 3.64 -13.86
N ASN A 397 -2.00 4.24 -15.03
CA ASN A 397 -2.91 4.09 -16.16
C ASN A 397 -3.15 2.62 -16.55
N TRP A 398 -2.09 1.81 -16.61
CA TRP A 398 -2.21 0.38 -16.90
C TRP A 398 -3.12 -0.34 -15.89
N HIS A 399 -2.93 -0.08 -14.59
CA HIS A 399 -3.75 -0.67 -13.54
C HIS A 399 -5.18 -0.13 -13.55
N PHE A 400 -5.36 1.17 -13.73
CA PHE A 400 -6.67 1.82 -13.78
C PHE A 400 -7.56 1.23 -14.89
N LYS A 401 -6.99 1.04 -16.08
CA LYS A 401 -7.69 0.37 -17.19
C LYS A 401 -8.04 -1.08 -16.86
N LYS A 402 -7.09 -1.85 -16.33
CA LYS A 402 -7.28 -3.27 -15.99
C LYS A 402 -8.31 -3.50 -14.89
N LEU A 403 -8.33 -2.60 -13.90
CA LEU A 403 -9.13 -2.73 -12.69
C LEU A 403 -10.44 -1.93 -12.75
N ASN A 404 -10.66 -1.16 -13.81
CA ASN A 404 -11.80 -0.24 -13.96
C ASN A 404 -11.88 0.80 -12.84
N ILE A 405 -10.73 1.35 -12.41
CA ILE A 405 -10.65 2.42 -11.41
C ILE A 405 -10.80 3.76 -12.10
N LYS A 406 -11.54 4.69 -11.47
CA LYS A 406 -11.89 6.00 -12.05
C LYS A 406 -11.44 7.19 -11.20
N ILE A 407 -10.98 6.94 -9.98
CA ILE A 407 -10.63 8.00 -9.03
C ILE A 407 -9.24 7.73 -8.49
N PHE A 408 -8.36 8.74 -8.55
CA PHE A 408 -7.05 8.71 -7.96
C PHE A 408 -7.01 9.64 -6.74
N GLY A 409 -6.60 9.11 -5.59
CA GLY A 409 -6.44 9.87 -4.35
C GLY A 409 -4.99 9.81 -3.87
N PHE A 410 -4.54 10.87 -3.22
CA PHE A 410 -3.18 10.96 -2.68
C PHE A 410 -3.09 12.03 -1.57
N ILE A 411 -2.02 11.94 -0.79
CA ILE A 411 -1.69 12.92 0.25
C ILE A 411 -0.53 13.79 -0.25
N CYS A 412 -0.60 15.10 -0.04
CA CYS A 412 0.48 16.05 -0.31
C CYS A 412 0.94 16.75 0.97
N LYS A 413 2.18 17.20 1.00
CA LYS A 413 2.66 18.12 2.04
C LYS A 413 2.07 19.51 1.85
N ASP A 414 1.95 19.95 0.61
CA ASP A 414 1.25 21.15 0.22
C ASP A 414 0.47 20.90 -1.09
N VAL A 415 -0.85 20.77 -0.96
CA VAL A 415 -1.76 20.46 -2.09
C VAL A 415 -1.84 21.56 -3.14
N PHE A 416 -1.37 22.78 -2.83
CA PHE A 416 -1.39 23.93 -3.73
C PHE A 416 -0.01 24.33 -4.26
N SER A 417 1.05 23.62 -3.87
CA SER A 417 2.39 23.88 -4.39
C SER A 417 2.47 23.69 -5.91
N GLU A 418 3.43 24.34 -6.53
CA GLU A 418 3.68 24.20 -7.98
C GLU A 418 4.06 22.75 -8.33
N GLU A 419 4.83 22.09 -7.46
CA GLU A 419 5.21 20.69 -7.63
C GLU A 419 4.00 19.73 -7.52
N ALA A 420 3.04 20.03 -6.65
CA ALA A 420 1.78 19.30 -6.58
C ALA A 420 0.99 19.48 -7.87
N ARG A 421 0.86 20.74 -8.35
CA ARG A 421 0.18 21.05 -9.60
C ARG A 421 0.79 20.32 -10.79
N GLN A 422 2.11 20.34 -10.92
CA GLN A 422 2.83 19.59 -11.96
C GLN A 422 2.50 18.09 -11.91
N ALA A 423 2.46 17.50 -10.70
CA ALA A 423 2.10 16.09 -10.55
C ALA A 423 0.65 15.83 -11.00
N TYR A 424 -0.30 16.69 -10.64
CA TYR A 424 -1.71 16.57 -11.05
C TYR A 424 -1.88 16.67 -12.58
N GLU A 425 -1.16 17.57 -13.23
CA GLU A 425 -1.18 17.72 -14.67
C GLU A 425 -0.63 16.48 -15.38
N ILE A 426 0.46 15.88 -14.85
CA ILE A 426 1.02 14.63 -15.36
C ILE A 426 0.02 13.48 -15.15
N TYR A 427 -0.60 13.37 -13.98
CA TYR A 427 -1.59 12.31 -13.71
C TYR A 427 -2.80 12.44 -14.62
N ALA A 428 -3.36 13.64 -14.78
CA ALA A 428 -4.49 13.86 -15.69
C ALA A 428 -4.12 13.57 -17.14
N ARG A 429 -2.89 13.89 -17.55
CA ARG A 429 -2.40 13.64 -18.91
C ARG A 429 -2.19 12.16 -19.18
N GLU A 430 -1.62 11.40 -18.24
CA GLU A 430 -1.21 10.02 -18.48
C GLU A 430 -2.26 8.98 -18.06
N ILE A 431 -3.12 9.27 -17.09
CA ILE A 431 -4.14 8.33 -16.60
C ILE A 431 -5.47 8.59 -17.32
N GLU A 432 -5.86 7.66 -18.18
CA GLU A 432 -7.08 7.79 -18.97
C GLU A 432 -8.34 7.40 -18.16
N GLY A 433 -9.44 8.09 -18.45
CA GLY A 433 -10.75 7.75 -17.89
C GLY A 433 -10.98 8.17 -16.45
N LEU A 434 -10.14 9.06 -15.91
CA LEU A 434 -10.36 9.65 -14.58
C LEU A 434 -11.67 10.45 -14.55
N THR A 435 -12.53 10.15 -13.58
CA THR A 435 -13.67 11.02 -13.22
C THR A 435 -13.14 12.26 -12.48
N GLY A 436 -12.15 12.10 -11.63
CA GLY A 436 -11.48 13.15 -10.90
C GLY A 436 -10.39 12.62 -9.99
N MET A 437 -9.74 13.54 -9.27
CA MET A 437 -8.73 13.25 -8.27
C MET A 437 -9.12 13.85 -6.92
N ILE A 438 -8.74 13.21 -5.83
CA ILE A 438 -8.83 13.77 -4.48
C ILE A 438 -7.43 14.02 -3.93
N ALA A 439 -7.18 15.25 -3.49
CA ALA A 439 -5.92 15.65 -2.87
C ALA A 439 -6.13 15.91 -1.38
N ILE A 440 -5.36 15.26 -0.52
CA ILE A 440 -5.45 15.37 0.92
C ILE A 440 -4.23 16.11 1.43
N GLN A 441 -4.46 17.20 2.14
CA GLN A 441 -3.40 17.94 2.82
C GLN A 441 -2.91 17.14 4.02
N TYR A 442 -1.63 16.81 4.06
CA TYR A 442 -1.05 16.21 5.27
C TYR A 442 -1.18 17.20 6.45
N ASN A 443 -1.94 16.80 7.46
CA ASN A 443 -2.26 17.63 8.63
C ASN A 443 -2.59 19.10 8.24
N PRO A 444 -3.87 19.52 8.26
CA PRO A 444 -4.97 18.95 9.06
C PRO A 444 -5.94 18.01 8.31
N TYR A 445 -5.56 17.44 7.18
CA TYR A 445 -6.34 16.49 6.36
C TYR A 445 -7.60 17.07 5.69
N ASN A 446 -7.80 18.38 5.74
CA ASN A 446 -8.80 19.13 4.97
C ASN A 446 -8.23 20.48 4.54
N MET A 447 -8.82 21.07 3.48
CA MET A 447 -8.48 22.39 2.97
C MET A 447 -9.73 23.15 2.52
N GLY A 448 -10.81 23.06 3.32
CA GLY A 448 -12.03 23.82 3.08
C GLY A 448 -12.85 23.40 1.85
N GLY A 449 -12.45 22.34 1.13
CA GLY A 449 -13.12 21.86 -0.08
C GLY A 449 -12.70 22.62 -1.34
N ASP A 450 -11.53 23.26 -1.34
CA ASP A 450 -10.99 23.94 -2.51
C ASP A 450 -10.71 22.98 -3.66
N MET A 451 -10.80 23.48 -4.87
CA MET A 451 -10.69 22.70 -6.10
C MET A 451 -9.68 23.30 -7.06
N LEU A 452 -8.90 22.42 -7.69
CA LEU A 452 -8.03 22.75 -8.81
C LEU A 452 -8.55 22.06 -10.07
N TRP A 453 -8.20 22.56 -11.22
CA TRP A 453 -8.55 21.97 -12.51
C TRP A 453 -7.30 21.77 -13.34
N VAL A 454 -7.14 20.57 -13.87
CA VAL A 454 -6.04 20.18 -14.75
C VAL A 454 -6.59 19.55 -16.03
N LYS A 455 -5.80 19.56 -17.11
CA LYS A 455 -6.27 19.07 -18.41
C LYS A 455 -5.65 17.74 -18.77
N ASN A 456 -6.47 16.84 -19.28
CA ASN A 456 -5.99 15.58 -19.85
C ASN A 456 -5.49 15.76 -21.30
N LYS A 457 -4.97 14.68 -21.92
CA LYS A 457 -4.48 14.67 -23.32
C LYS A 457 -5.54 15.14 -24.36
N LYS A 458 -6.82 15.05 -24.03
CA LYS A 458 -7.92 15.46 -24.88
C LYS A 458 -8.43 16.87 -24.55
N ASN A 459 -7.66 17.63 -23.79
CA ASN A 459 -8.00 18.97 -23.29
C ASN A 459 -9.28 19.03 -22.42
N VAL A 460 -9.67 17.91 -21.83
CA VAL A 460 -10.80 17.83 -20.89
C VAL A 460 -10.33 18.18 -19.49
N GLU A 461 -11.06 19.08 -18.83
CA GLU A 461 -10.76 19.49 -17.46
C GLU A 461 -11.16 18.40 -16.45
N ILE A 462 -10.20 18.01 -15.63
CA ILE A 462 -10.32 17.00 -14.56
C ILE A 462 -10.20 17.74 -13.22
N PRO A 463 -11.18 17.58 -12.30
CA PRO A 463 -11.10 18.21 -11.00
C PRO A 463 -10.11 17.48 -10.08
N VAL A 464 -9.38 18.26 -9.30
CA VAL A 464 -8.62 17.83 -8.11
C VAL A 464 -9.27 18.51 -6.92
N VAL A 465 -9.88 17.72 -6.04
CA VAL A 465 -10.74 18.26 -4.97
C VAL A 465 -10.16 17.93 -3.60
N THR A 466 -10.09 18.93 -2.72
CA THR A 466 -9.65 18.74 -1.34
C THR A 466 -10.83 18.42 -0.42
N ALA A 467 -10.57 17.73 0.70
CA ALA A 467 -11.59 17.50 1.72
C ALA A 467 -12.03 18.83 2.35
N LYS A 468 -13.33 18.99 2.54
CA LYS A 468 -13.86 20.15 3.26
C LYS A 468 -13.82 19.96 4.77
N PHE A 469 -14.14 18.76 5.22
CA PHE A 469 -14.20 18.41 6.63
C PHE A 469 -13.38 17.15 6.90
N SER A 470 -13.03 16.95 8.18
CA SER A 470 -12.36 15.74 8.66
C SER A 470 -13.09 15.17 9.86
N ILE A 471 -13.48 13.88 9.82
CA ILE A 471 -13.85 13.12 11.00
C ILE A 471 -12.59 12.45 11.53
N TRP A 472 -11.96 13.12 12.51
CA TRP A 472 -10.63 12.75 13.00
C TRP A 472 -10.49 13.09 14.49
N SER A 473 -10.06 12.12 15.31
CA SER A 473 -9.71 12.38 16.70
C SER A 473 -8.27 12.92 16.79
N GLY A 474 -8.02 13.91 17.65
CA GLY A 474 -6.68 14.45 17.86
C GLY A 474 -6.29 15.68 17.03
N LEU A 475 -7.15 16.18 16.15
CA LEU A 475 -6.96 17.45 15.43
C LEU A 475 -7.74 18.61 16.11
N PHE A 476 -7.48 18.84 17.37
CA PHE A 476 -8.30 19.69 18.26
C PHE A 476 -8.34 21.18 17.90
N HIS A 477 -7.43 21.66 17.07
CA HIS A 477 -7.35 23.10 16.71
C HIS A 477 -7.93 23.42 15.32
N ASN A 478 -8.50 22.44 14.64
CA ASN A 478 -9.09 22.63 13.32
C ASN A 478 -10.62 22.73 13.43
N PRO A 479 -11.23 23.90 13.15
CA PRO A 479 -12.68 24.11 13.25
C PRO A 479 -13.50 23.33 12.22
N LEU A 480 -12.87 22.72 11.23
CA LEU A 480 -13.48 21.86 10.21
C LEU A 480 -13.27 20.36 10.49
N CYS A 481 -12.78 20.04 11.69
CA CYS A 481 -12.48 18.68 12.13
C CYS A 481 -13.16 18.37 13.45
N GLY A 482 -13.68 17.15 13.62
CA GLY A 482 -14.29 16.71 14.87
C GLY A 482 -14.88 15.31 14.81
N GLY A 483 -15.78 15.02 15.74
CA GLY A 483 -16.57 13.79 15.75
C GLY A 483 -17.67 13.78 14.67
N PRO A 484 -18.31 12.62 14.46
CA PRO A 484 -19.34 12.47 13.41
C PRO A 484 -20.52 13.43 13.54
N ASP A 485 -20.97 13.69 14.74
CA ASP A 485 -22.08 14.61 15.07
C ASP A 485 -21.71 16.08 14.79
N TYR A 486 -20.53 16.49 15.22
CA TYR A 486 -20.03 17.82 14.96
C TYR A 486 -19.88 18.10 13.47
N VAL A 487 -19.29 17.16 12.72
CA VAL A 487 -19.10 17.31 11.27
C VAL A 487 -20.44 17.30 10.54
N ALA A 488 -21.40 16.46 10.94
CA ALA A 488 -22.76 16.50 10.38
C ALA A 488 -23.42 17.88 10.56
N ALA A 489 -23.27 18.51 11.74
CA ALA A 489 -23.77 19.86 11.98
C ALA A 489 -23.11 20.91 11.07
N LEU A 490 -21.80 20.79 10.81
CA LEU A 490 -21.10 21.66 9.86
C LEU A 490 -21.61 21.48 8.43
N ILE A 491 -21.80 20.24 7.98
CA ILE A 491 -22.34 19.93 6.66
C ILE A 491 -23.74 20.51 6.48
N ASN A 492 -24.62 20.31 7.45
CA ASN A 492 -25.99 20.82 7.43
C ASN A 492 -26.03 22.36 7.38
N ARG A 493 -25.19 23.03 8.19
CA ARG A 493 -25.06 24.49 8.18
C ARG A 493 -24.60 25.02 6.82
N ASP A 494 -23.61 24.39 6.21
CA ASP A 494 -23.05 24.82 4.93
C ASP A 494 -24.03 24.54 3.79
N ALA A 495 -24.77 23.43 3.83
CA ALA A 495 -25.82 23.12 2.87
C ALA A 495 -26.96 24.17 2.91
N ALA A 496 -27.40 24.56 4.09
CA ALA A 496 -28.42 25.60 4.25
C ALA A 496 -27.97 26.94 3.65
N LYS A 497 -26.70 27.32 3.83
CA LYS A 497 -26.11 28.52 3.20
C LYS A 497 -26.04 28.39 1.69
N ALA A 498 -25.55 27.25 1.17
CA ALA A 498 -25.39 27.03 -0.26
C ALA A 498 -26.73 27.02 -1.03
N ILE A 499 -27.83 26.61 -0.38
CA ILE A 499 -29.17 26.66 -0.97
C ILE A 499 -29.73 28.07 -1.00
N LYS A 500 -29.46 28.88 0.03
CA LYS A 500 -29.88 30.30 0.10
C LYS A 500 -29.08 31.19 -0.87
N GLU A 501 -27.78 31.01 -0.93
CA GLU A 501 -26.83 31.87 -1.63
C GLU A 501 -26.05 31.07 -2.69
N LYS A 502 -26.78 30.51 -3.68
CA LYS A 502 -26.28 29.56 -4.67
C LYS A 502 -25.03 29.99 -5.46
N GLU A 503 -24.83 31.29 -5.64
CA GLU A 503 -23.67 31.83 -6.36
C GLU A 503 -22.42 31.96 -5.47
N LYS A 504 -22.62 32.09 -4.16
CA LYS A 504 -21.55 32.36 -3.19
C LYS A 504 -20.99 31.10 -2.54
N TYR A 505 -21.82 30.08 -2.34
CA TYR A 505 -21.43 28.85 -1.64
C TYR A 505 -21.56 27.61 -2.53
N ASN A 506 -20.58 26.73 -2.47
CA ASN A 506 -20.61 25.46 -3.17
C ASN A 506 -21.43 24.41 -2.39
N PRO A 507 -22.52 23.86 -2.97
CA PRO A 507 -23.31 22.81 -2.35
C PRO A 507 -22.69 21.40 -2.46
N LEU A 508 -21.48 21.29 -3.05
CA LEU A 508 -20.78 20.03 -3.30
C LEU A 508 -19.55 19.96 -2.41
N SER A 509 -19.49 18.96 -1.53
CA SER A 509 -18.39 18.82 -0.58
C SER A 509 -18.14 17.36 -0.20
N TRP A 510 -17.01 17.06 0.43
CA TRP A 510 -16.74 15.75 0.97
C TRP A 510 -15.94 15.82 2.28
N THR A 511 -16.03 14.74 3.05
CA THR A 511 -15.37 14.55 4.34
C THR A 511 -14.43 13.36 4.26
N ILE A 512 -13.19 13.56 4.73
CA ILE A 512 -12.28 12.45 5.01
C ILE A 512 -12.55 11.90 6.41
N ILE A 513 -12.58 10.57 6.54
CA ILE A 513 -12.78 9.87 7.81
C ILE A 513 -11.54 9.05 8.11
N HIS A 514 -10.88 9.35 9.21
CA HIS A 514 -9.74 8.59 9.69
C HIS A 514 -10.18 7.19 10.13
N ALA A 515 -9.64 6.17 9.49
CA ALA A 515 -10.05 4.78 9.74
C ALA A 515 -9.85 4.34 11.20
N TRP A 516 -8.83 4.88 11.87
CA TRP A 516 -8.43 4.49 13.23
C TRP A 516 -9.06 5.32 14.36
N SER A 517 -9.66 6.48 14.05
CA SER A 517 -10.28 7.32 15.06
C SER A 517 -11.49 6.65 15.69
N ASP A 518 -11.53 6.64 17.02
CA ASP A 518 -12.64 6.07 17.80
C ASP A 518 -13.31 7.17 18.63
N PHE A 519 -14.60 7.38 18.38
CA PHE A 519 -15.43 8.41 19.02
C PHE A 519 -16.39 7.85 20.08
N SER A 520 -16.25 6.59 20.47
CA SER A 520 -17.12 5.94 21.46
C SER A 520 -17.10 6.62 22.83
N LYS A 521 -16.00 7.30 23.17
CA LYS A 521 -15.85 8.01 24.46
C LYS A 521 -16.55 9.35 24.51
N THR A 522 -16.98 9.90 23.37
CA THR A 522 -17.63 11.22 23.27
C THR A 522 -19.15 11.13 23.16
N ALA A 523 -19.69 9.96 22.96
CA ALA A 523 -21.12 9.74 22.81
C ALA A 523 -21.74 9.18 24.11
N THR A 524 -22.94 9.63 24.44
CA THR A 524 -23.61 9.44 25.74
C THR A 524 -24.30 8.09 25.93
N SER A 525 -24.28 7.18 24.92
CA SER A 525 -24.95 5.88 25.02
C SER A 525 -24.32 4.86 24.05
N ILE A 526 -23.26 4.11 24.48
CA ILE A 526 -22.61 3.27 23.51
C ILE A 526 -22.10 1.95 24.05
N ASP A 527 -22.62 0.88 23.43
CA ASP A 527 -22.17 -0.49 23.58
C ASP A 527 -21.17 -0.91 22.47
N GLN A 528 -20.81 -0.03 21.53
CA GLN A 528 -19.99 -0.37 20.33
C GLN A 528 -19.05 0.78 19.94
N PRO A 529 -17.83 0.50 19.45
CA PRO A 529 -16.91 1.52 18.94
C PRO A 529 -17.51 2.33 17.79
N ILE A 530 -17.40 3.68 17.83
CA ILE A 530 -17.77 4.57 16.72
C ILE A 530 -16.50 4.90 15.93
N LYS A 531 -16.12 4.02 15.02
CA LYS A 531 -14.98 4.22 14.10
C LYS A 531 -15.28 3.59 12.74
N GLY A 532 -14.44 3.89 11.75
CA GLY A 532 -14.56 3.35 10.41
C GLY A 532 -15.93 3.62 9.77
N TYR A 533 -16.59 2.57 9.27
CA TYR A 533 -17.91 2.68 8.63
C TYR A 533 -18.98 3.25 9.58
N LYS A 534 -18.95 2.89 10.86
CA LYS A 534 -19.94 3.38 11.83
C LYS A 534 -19.82 4.90 12.06
N ALA A 535 -18.61 5.46 12.01
CA ALA A 535 -18.42 6.92 12.09
C ALA A 535 -19.04 7.63 10.88
N SER A 536 -18.87 7.08 9.67
CA SER A 536 -19.55 7.57 8.46
C SER A 536 -21.08 7.51 8.61
N LYS A 537 -21.59 6.34 8.98
CA LYS A 537 -23.04 6.10 9.14
C LYS A 537 -23.66 7.03 10.18
N THR A 538 -22.98 7.24 11.32
CA THR A 538 -23.46 8.16 12.37
C THR A 538 -23.58 9.59 11.84
N SER A 539 -22.58 10.05 11.06
CA SER A 539 -22.64 11.38 10.46
C SER A 539 -23.75 11.47 9.40
N ASP A 540 -23.91 10.45 8.56
CA ASP A 540 -24.94 10.37 7.53
C ASP A 540 -26.35 10.42 8.10
N ASP A 541 -26.62 9.68 9.18
CA ASP A 541 -27.93 9.65 9.86
C ASP A 541 -28.32 11.00 10.46
N LEU A 542 -27.37 11.89 10.68
CA LEU A 542 -27.57 13.25 11.22
C LEU A 542 -27.66 14.32 10.14
N LEU A 543 -27.53 13.95 8.85
CA LEU A 543 -27.69 14.90 7.75
C LEU A 543 -29.14 15.38 7.65
N SER A 544 -29.29 16.67 7.37
CA SER A 544 -30.61 17.25 7.11
C SER A 544 -31.14 16.76 5.75
N PRO A 545 -32.48 16.82 5.51
CA PRO A 545 -33.07 16.47 4.22
C PRO A 545 -32.58 17.34 3.05
N LEU A 546 -31.88 18.42 3.32
CA LEU A 546 -31.27 19.30 2.30
C LEU A 546 -29.99 18.69 1.70
N VAL A 547 -29.40 17.70 2.36
CA VAL A 547 -28.13 17.07 1.96
C VAL A 547 -28.39 15.65 1.49
N LYS A 548 -27.84 15.31 0.34
CA LYS A 548 -27.83 13.93 -0.19
C LYS A 548 -26.43 13.37 -0.11
N ASN A 549 -26.27 12.28 0.65
CA ASN A 549 -25.03 11.51 0.63
C ASN A 549 -24.94 10.68 -0.66
N VAL A 550 -23.82 10.80 -1.35
CA VAL A 550 -23.55 10.13 -2.63
C VAL A 550 -22.14 9.54 -2.67
N SER A 551 -21.89 8.64 -3.60
CA SER A 551 -20.53 8.14 -3.84
C SER A 551 -19.61 9.26 -4.34
N MET A 552 -18.30 9.12 -4.14
CA MET A 552 -17.33 10.10 -4.62
C MET A 552 -17.37 10.23 -6.15
N ASN A 553 -17.62 9.16 -6.88
CA ASN A 553 -17.76 9.20 -8.33
C ASN A 553 -18.97 10.08 -8.75
N GLU A 554 -20.13 9.90 -8.12
CA GLU A 554 -21.31 10.76 -8.38
C GLU A 554 -20.99 12.23 -8.02
N LEU A 555 -20.34 12.48 -6.89
CA LEU A 555 -19.95 13.83 -6.48
C LEU A 555 -19.02 14.50 -7.51
N LEU A 556 -18.02 13.78 -8.00
CA LEU A 556 -17.08 14.30 -9.00
C LEU A 556 -17.79 14.62 -10.33
N TRP A 557 -18.73 13.78 -10.76
CA TRP A 557 -19.56 14.09 -11.95
C TRP A 557 -20.38 15.37 -11.75
N ARG A 558 -20.98 15.57 -10.59
CA ARG A 558 -21.72 16.80 -10.27
C ARG A 558 -20.84 18.02 -10.23
N ILE A 559 -19.62 17.91 -9.70
CA ILE A 559 -18.61 18.97 -9.70
C ILE A 559 -18.26 19.35 -11.14
N ARG A 560 -18.00 18.39 -12.02
CA ARG A 560 -17.69 18.61 -13.42
C ARG A 560 -18.84 19.28 -14.18
N ALA A 561 -20.04 18.79 -13.98
CA ALA A 561 -21.24 19.34 -14.62
C ALA A 561 -21.50 20.79 -14.20
N ARG A 562 -21.24 21.13 -12.93
CA ARG A 562 -21.41 22.52 -12.45
C ARG A 562 -20.34 23.47 -12.99
N HIS A 563 -19.10 22.99 -13.11
CA HIS A 563 -17.97 23.83 -13.59
C HIS A 563 -18.14 24.20 -15.06
N ASN A 564 -18.62 23.31 -15.90
CA ASN A 564 -18.71 23.57 -17.33
C ASN A 564 -19.89 22.83 -17.99
N THR A 565 -21.05 23.48 -17.97
CA THR A 565 -22.29 22.94 -18.53
C THR A 565 -22.24 22.73 -20.04
N LYS A 566 -21.31 23.35 -20.78
CA LYS A 566 -21.25 23.30 -22.25
C LYS A 566 -20.27 22.26 -22.80
N HIS A 567 -19.23 21.89 -22.08
CA HIS A 567 -18.12 21.08 -22.63
C HIS A 567 -17.91 19.71 -21.96
N ASN A 568 -18.35 19.49 -20.72
CA ASN A 568 -17.91 18.32 -19.97
C ASN A 568 -18.85 17.10 -19.99
N VAL A 569 -20.13 17.28 -20.28
CA VAL A 569 -21.09 16.18 -20.30
C VAL A 569 -21.09 15.47 -21.66
N SER A 570 -21.05 16.23 -22.77
CA SER A 570 -21.08 15.67 -24.11
C SER A 570 -19.83 14.89 -24.53
N TYR A 571 -18.72 15.06 -23.81
CA TYR A 571 -17.44 14.41 -24.14
C TYR A 571 -17.34 12.96 -23.66
N PHE A 572 -18.17 12.56 -22.69
CA PHE A 572 -18.15 11.21 -22.09
C PHE A 572 -19.29 10.32 -22.59
N VAL A 573 -20.23 10.89 -23.32
CA VAL A 573 -21.36 10.17 -23.94
C VAL A 573 -21.02 9.69 -25.37
N LYS A 574 -19.84 9.98 -25.86
CA LYS A 574 -19.27 9.47 -27.10
C LYS A 574 -18.00 8.69 -26.76
#